data_c95afe4757720f63c0ddd1c36632d0e3
#
_entry.id   c95afe4757720f63c0ddd1c36632d0e3
#
_cell.length_a   1.000
_cell.length_b   1.000
_cell.length_c   1.000
_cell.angle_alpha   90.00
_cell.angle_beta   90.00
_cell.angle_gamma   90.00
#
_symmetry.space_group_name_H-M   'P 1'
#
loop_
_entity.id
_entity.type
_entity.pdbx_description
1 polymer ?
#
loop_
_entity_poly.entity_id
_entity_poly.type
_entity_poly.pdbx_seq_one_letter_code
_entity_poly.pdbx_strand_id
1 'polypeptide(L)'
;MLSNFGIILLILTLILSAVIIYNSFLDLKASNKLIKRTIYRLSLFQTTFAILSFLTLIVAYSVSDFSLINVYENSHSSKPLFYKISGTWGNHEGSLLLWINILVIFSFLFLVYNFKHDKKFRLYTLIFQNFLIIGFLIFLLLTSNPFSSIFPIPAQGLGLNPVLQDPALAIHPPLLYVGF
;
A
#
# COMPACT_ATOMS: atom_id res chain seq x y z
N MET A 1 -12.66 10.04 -10.14
CA MET A 1 -12.39 10.53 -8.75
C MET A 1 -11.50 9.59 -7.95
N LEU A 2 -11.77 8.29 -7.96
CA LEU A 2 -10.98 7.29 -7.19
C LEU A 2 -9.50 7.25 -7.60
N SER A 3 -9.21 7.41 -8.90
CA SER A 3 -7.83 7.49 -9.43
C SER A 3 -6.99 8.55 -8.70
N ASN A 4 -7.41 9.82 -8.79
CA ASN A 4 -6.67 10.92 -8.19
C ASN A 4 -6.55 10.81 -6.67
N PHE A 5 -7.62 10.33 -6.02
CA PHE A 5 -7.62 10.13 -4.57
C PHE A 5 -6.59 9.07 -4.15
N GLY A 6 -6.56 7.92 -4.84
CA GLY A 6 -5.57 6.87 -4.58
C GLY A 6 -4.13 7.34 -4.79
N ILE A 7 -3.86 8.05 -5.89
CA ILE A 7 -2.52 8.61 -6.18
C ILE A 7 -2.08 9.61 -5.10
N ILE A 8 -2.97 10.53 -4.68
CA ILE A 8 -2.65 11.49 -3.62
C ILE A 8 -2.27 10.78 -2.33
N LEU A 9 -3.01 9.74 -1.93
CA LEU A 9 -2.70 8.97 -0.73
C LEU A 9 -1.34 8.26 -0.81
N LEU A 10 -0.96 7.73 -1.99
CA LEU A 10 0.37 7.13 -2.21
C LEU A 10 1.48 8.17 -2.13
N ILE A 11 1.28 9.35 -2.73
CA ILE A 11 2.25 10.46 -2.66
C ILE A 11 2.42 10.93 -1.22
N LEU A 12 1.32 11.07 -0.46
CA LEU A 12 1.39 11.43 0.97
C LEU A 12 2.14 10.37 1.78
N THR A 13 1.90 9.07 1.49
CA THR A 13 2.63 7.96 2.12
C THR A 13 4.14 8.06 1.82
N LEU A 14 4.51 8.37 0.58
CA LEU A 14 5.90 8.57 0.16
C LEU A 14 6.57 9.73 0.90
N ILE A 15 5.91 10.88 0.95
CA ILE A 15 6.40 12.08 1.66
C ILE A 15 6.60 11.77 3.15
N LEU A 16 5.62 11.11 3.78
CA LEU A 16 5.71 10.75 5.19
C LEU A 16 6.86 9.78 5.47
N SER A 17 7.14 8.83 4.57
CA SER A 17 8.31 7.94 4.68
C SER A 17 9.62 8.73 4.74
N ALA A 18 9.79 9.72 3.86
CA ALA A 18 10.98 10.58 3.86
C ALA A 18 11.08 11.42 5.14
N VAL A 19 9.96 11.97 5.61
CA VAL A 19 9.92 12.77 6.85
C VAL A 19 10.19 11.91 8.09
N ILE A 20 9.74 10.64 8.11
CA ILE A 20 10.05 9.69 9.20
C ILE A 20 11.56 9.40 9.23
N ILE A 21 12.18 9.15 8.08
CA ILE A 21 13.65 8.95 7.99
C ILE A 21 14.38 10.16 8.56
N TYR A 22 14.02 11.37 8.12
CA TYR A 22 14.65 12.60 8.58
C TYR A 22 14.53 12.78 10.11
N ASN A 23 13.32 12.63 10.67
CA ASN A 23 13.10 12.73 12.11
C ASN A 23 13.82 11.63 12.90
N SER A 24 13.94 10.42 12.32
CA SER A 24 14.68 9.31 12.96
C SER A 24 16.19 9.64 13.05
N PHE A 25 16.78 10.24 12.02
CA PHE A 25 18.15 10.74 12.09
C PHE A 25 18.33 11.87 13.12
N LEU A 26 17.38 12.78 13.23
CA LEU A 26 17.41 13.81 14.26
C LEU A 26 17.35 13.21 15.68
N ASP A 27 16.49 12.21 15.90
CA ASP A 27 16.38 11.56 17.22
C ASP A 27 17.62 10.70 17.57
N LEU A 28 18.37 10.20 16.57
CA LEU A 28 19.66 9.55 16.82
C LEU A 28 20.70 10.53 17.38
N LYS A 29 20.68 11.79 16.92
CA LYS A 29 21.61 12.86 17.37
C LYS A 29 21.19 13.50 18.69
N ALA A 30 19.92 13.83 18.82
CA ALA A 30 19.35 14.52 19.96
C ALA A 30 18.18 13.72 20.55
N SER A 31 18.39 13.06 21.70
CA SER A 31 17.32 12.28 22.36
C SER A 31 16.23 13.20 22.90
N ASN A 32 15.22 13.54 22.08
CA ASN A 32 14.14 14.44 22.44
C ASN A 32 12.78 13.73 22.45
N LYS A 33 12.04 13.85 23.58
CA LYS A 33 10.69 13.28 23.72
C LYS A 33 9.70 13.77 22.66
N LEU A 34 9.83 15.02 22.22
CA LEU A 34 8.98 15.59 21.17
C LEU A 34 9.20 14.90 19.82
N ILE A 35 10.45 14.70 19.42
CA ILE A 35 10.80 14.02 18.16
C ILE A 35 10.25 12.59 18.17
N LYS A 36 10.40 11.87 19.28
CA LYS A 36 9.83 10.51 19.42
C LYS A 36 8.31 10.50 19.21
N ARG A 37 7.59 11.45 19.81
CA ARG A 37 6.13 11.56 19.65
C ARG A 37 5.75 11.93 18.20
N THR A 38 6.55 12.77 17.56
CA THR A 38 6.37 13.13 16.14
C THR A 38 6.54 11.92 15.24
N ILE A 39 7.60 11.12 15.38
CA ILE A 39 7.82 9.89 14.63
C ILE A 39 6.60 8.95 14.75
N TYR A 40 6.10 8.73 15.97
CA TYR A 40 4.92 7.90 16.19
C TYR A 40 3.69 8.39 15.42
N ARG A 41 3.41 9.70 15.48
CA ARG A 41 2.26 10.30 14.77
C ARG A 41 2.42 10.21 13.25
N LEU A 42 3.61 10.50 12.74
CA LEU A 42 3.91 10.41 11.31
C LEU A 42 3.74 8.97 10.81
N SER A 43 4.23 7.97 11.55
CA SER A 43 4.07 6.56 11.20
C SER A 43 2.60 6.12 11.24
N LEU A 44 1.80 6.64 12.18
CA LEU A 44 0.36 6.39 12.23
C LEU A 44 -0.34 6.95 10.98
N PHE A 45 -0.08 8.21 10.62
CA PHE A 45 -0.65 8.82 9.41
C PHE A 45 -0.20 8.10 8.14
N GLN A 46 1.08 7.73 8.04
CA GLN A 46 1.61 6.94 6.93
C GLN A 46 0.82 5.63 6.76
N THR A 47 0.62 4.88 7.84
CA THR A 47 -0.13 3.63 7.82
C THR A 47 -1.59 3.86 7.43
N THR A 48 -2.21 4.91 7.96
CA THR A 48 -3.59 5.27 7.61
C THR A 48 -3.73 5.58 6.12
N PHE A 49 -2.83 6.39 5.55
CA PHE A 49 -2.89 6.74 4.13
C PHE A 49 -2.60 5.53 3.21
N ALA A 50 -1.66 4.67 3.58
CA ALA A 50 -1.40 3.43 2.85
C ALA A 50 -2.64 2.53 2.83
N ILE A 51 -3.27 2.30 3.98
CA ILE A 51 -4.50 1.49 4.09
C ILE A 51 -5.65 2.13 3.27
N LEU A 52 -5.85 3.44 3.39
CA LEU A 52 -6.89 4.14 2.63
C LEU A 52 -6.66 4.05 1.12
N SER A 53 -5.41 4.12 0.66
CA SER A 53 -5.07 3.91 -0.75
C SER A 53 -5.49 2.51 -1.21
N PHE A 54 -5.14 1.47 -0.45
CA PHE A 54 -5.53 0.10 -0.79
C PHE A 54 -7.05 -0.10 -0.76
N LEU A 55 -7.73 0.44 0.25
CA LEU A 55 -9.21 0.42 0.32
C LEU A 55 -9.86 1.14 -0.87
N THR A 56 -9.26 2.25 -1.34
CA THR A 56 -9.73 2.95 -2.53
C THR A 56 -9.69 2.04 -3.77
N LEU A 57 -8.65 1.24 -3.92
CA LEU A 57 -8.56 0.27 -5.01
C LEU A 57 -9.60 -0.85 -4.86
N ILE A 58 -9.80 -1.38 -3.64
CA ILE A 58 -10.86 -2.38 -3.35
C ILE A 58 -12.23 -1.82 -3.71
N VAL A 59 -12.52 -0.56 -3.35
CA VAL A 59 -13.80 0.09 -3.71
C VAL A 59 -13.93 0.18 -5.23
N ALA A 60 -12.89 0.61 -5.94
CA ALA A 60 -12.93 0.71 -7.41
C ALA A 60 -13.25 -0.65 -8.07
N TYR A 61 -12.65 -1.74 -7.60
CA TYR A 61 -12.99 -3.10 -8.04
C TYR A 61 -14.43 -3.48 -7.71
N SER A 62 -14.89 -3.19 -6.50
CA SER A 62 -16.22 -3.55 -6.03
C SER A 62 -17.32 -2.89 -6.86
N VAL A 63 -17.15 -1.60 -7.21
CA VAL A 63 -18.11 -0.85 -8.04
C VAL A 63 -17.87 -1.02 -9.54
N SER A 64 -16.82 -1.78 -9.94
CA SER A 64 -16.44 -1.99 -11.35
C SER A 64 -16.13 -0.67 -12.08
N ASP A 65 -15.28 0.18 -11.46
CA ASP A 65 -14.86 1.45 -12.06
C ASP A 65 -13.81 1.20 -13.15
N PHE A 66 -14.31 0.94 -14.37
CA PHE A 66 -13.47 0.68 -15.55
C PHE A 66 -12.75 1.93 -16.09
N SER A 67 -12.87 3.08 -15.44
CA SER A 67 -11.99 4.22 -15.71
C SER A 67 -10.55 4.00 -15.29
N LEU A 68 -10.31 3.02 -14.40
CA LEU A 68 -8.98 2.55 -14.00
C LEU A 68 -8.54 1.38 -14.90
N ILE A 69 -7.36 1.49 -15.51
CA ILE A 69 -6.77 0.43 -16.36
C ILE A 69 -6.71 -0.88 -15.60
N ASN A 70 -6.24 -0.84 -14.36
CA ASN A 70 -6.07 -2.01 -13.52
C ASN A 70 -7.39 -2.76 -13.28
N VAL A 71 -8.49 -2.03 -13.04
CA VAL A 71 -9.83 -2.62 -12.88
C VAL A 71 -10.37 -3.16 -14.21
N TYR A 72 -10.17 -2.42 -15.30
CA TYR A 72 -10.58 -2.83 -16.65
C TYR A 72 -9.95 -4.16 -17.07
N GLU A 73 -8.64 -4.30 -16.89
CA GLU A 73 -7.91 -5.48 -17.32
C GLU A 73 -8.19 -6.72 -16.46
N ASN A 74 -8.53 -6.54 -15.17
CA ASN A 74 -8.57 -7.63 -14.20
C ASN A 74 -9.96 -7.87 -13.57
N SER A 75 -11.02 -7.19 -14.02
CA SER A 75 -12.37 -7.35 -13.48
C SER A 75 -13.45 -7.35 -14.57
N HIS A 76 -14.67 -7.75 -14.21
CA HIS A 76 -15.85 -7.72 -15.06
C HIS A 76 -17.10 -7.50 -14.19
N SER A 77 -18.13 -6.80 -14.73
CA SER A 77 -19.33 -6.44 -13.95
C SER A 77 -20.13 -7.65 -13.45
N SER A 78 -20.16 -8.75 -14.23
CA SER A 78 -20.90 -9.97 -13.89
C SER A 78 -20.23 -10.86 -12.83
N LYS A 79 -19.02 -10.54 -12.38
CA LYS A 79 -18.31 -11.39 -11.41
C LYS A 79 -18.88 -11.26 -10.01
N PRO A 80 -18.91 -12.36 -9.22
CA PRO A 80 -19.22 -12.30 -7.80
C PRO A 80 -18.29 -11.34 -7.05
N LEU A 81 -18.81 -10.65 -6.04
CA LEU A 81 -18.09 -9.65 -5.27
C LEU A 81 -16.75 -10.16 -4.70
N PHE A 82 -16.72 -11.41 -4.24
CA PHE A 82 -15.50 -12.06 -3.75
C PHE A 82 -14.36 -12.01 -4.78
N TYR A 83 -14.64 -12.36 -6.04
CA TYR A 83 -13.64 -12.34 -7.11
C TYR A 83 -13.34 -10.93 -7.63
N LYS A 84 -14.25 -9.97 -7.46
CA LYS A 84 -13.94 -8.56 -7.69
C LYS A 84 -12.92 -8.07 -6.66
N ILE A 85 -13.16 -8.31 -5.37
CA ILE A 85 -12.24 -7.93 -4.30
C ILE A 85 -10.88 -8.62 -4.44
N SER A 86 -10.85 -9.94 -4.70
CA SER A 86 -9.58 -10.66 -4.88
C SER A 86 -8.83 -10.22 -6.14
N GLY A 87 -9.51 -9.70 -7.14
CA GLY A 87 -8.90 -9.07 -8.31
C GLY A 87 -8.00 -7.90 -7.96
N THR A 88 -8.25 -7.22 -6.83
CA THR A 88 -7.41 -6.11 -6.37
C THR A 88 -5.94 -6.50 -6.21
N TRP A 89 -5.66 -7.69 -5.73
CA TRP A 89 -4.29 -8.23 -5.57
C TRP A 89 -3.97 -9.38 -6.55
N GLY A 90 -4.89 -9.70 -7.44
CA GLY A 90 -4.72 -10.74 -8.46
C GLY A 90 -3.91 -10.30 -9.69
N ASN A 91 -3.27 -9.15 -9.63
CA ASN A 91 -2.46 -8.55 -10.69
C ASN A 91 -1.18 -7.95 -10.11
N HIS A 92 -0.24 -7.57 -10.98
CA HIS A 92 1.07 -7.07 -10.58
C HIS A 92 0.99 -5.80 -9.72
N GLU A 93 0.27 -4.79 -10.18
CA GLU A 93 0.19 -3.46 -9.55
C GLU A 93 -0.52 -3.53 -8.19
N GLY A 94 -1.63 -4.24 -8.14
CA GLY A 94 -2.42 -4.39 -6.91
C GLY A 94 -1.74 -5.25 -5.87
N SER A 95 -1.04 -6.33 -6.27
CA SER A 95 -0.26 -7.16 -5.36
C SER A 95 0.95 -6.41 -4.81
N LEU A 96 1.62 -5.59 -5.61
CA LEU A 96 2.70 -4.73 -5.13
C LEU A 96 2.19 -3.69 -4.12
N LEU A 97 1.02 -3.09 -4.38
CA LEU A 97 0.38 -2.18 -3.44
C LEU A 97 0.02 -2.87 -2.12
N LEU A 98 -0.49 -4.11 -2.17
CA LEU A 98 -0.76 -4.91 -0.97
C LEU A 98 0.53 -5.15 -0.18
N TRP A 99 1.62 -5.51 -0.84
CA TRP A 99 2.89 -5.76 -0.19
C TRP A 99 3.46 -4.50 0.49
N ILE A 100 3.40 -3.35 -0.18
CA ILE A 100 3.77 -2.05 0.41
C ILE A 100 2.92 -1.78 1.67
N ASN A 101 1.61 -2.04 1.64
CA ASN A 101 0.74 -1.89 2.81
C ASN A 101 1.20 -2.76 3.98
N ILE A 102 1.52 -4.02 3.71
CA ILE A 102 2.02 -4.95 4.73
C ILE A 102 3.33 -4.43 5.33
N LEU A 103 4.28 -3.99 4.51
CA LEU A 103 5.55 -3.41 4.99
C LEU A 103 5.31 -2.18 5.89
N VAL A 104 4.41 -1.27 5.49
CA VAL A 104 4.06 -0.08 6.27
C VAL A 104 3.41 -0.46 7.59
N ILE A 105 2.47 -1.40 7.59
CA ILE A 105 1.79 -1.90 8.80
C ILE A 105 2.82 -2.53 9.75
N PHE A 106 3.69 -3.41 9.26
CA PHE A 106 4.72 -4.03 10.10
C PHE A 106 5.75 -3.03 10.62
N SER A 107 6.10 -2.01 9.84
CA SER A 107 6.95 -0.91 10.30
C SER A 107 6.32 -0.16 11.48
N PHE A 108 5.01 0.13 11.40
CA PHE A 108 4.27 0.75 12.50
C PHE A 108 4.14 -0.17 13.72
N LEU A 109 3.79 -1.43 13.51
CA LEU A 109 3.70 -2.42 14.60
C LEU A 109 5.05 -2.60 15.30
N PHE A 110 6.14 -2.68 14.55
CA PHE A 110 7.49 -2.72 15.10
C PHE A 110 7.77 -1.49 15.99
N LEU A 111 7.39 -0.30 15.54
CA LEU A 111 7.53 0.92 16.33
C LEU A 111 6.73 0.88 17.64
N VAL A 112 5.51 0.32 17.60
CA VAL A 112 4.60 0.25 18.76
C VAL A 112 5.06 -0.80 19.77
N TYR A 113 5.44 -2.01 19.32
CA TYR A 113 5.73 -3.14 20.22
C TYR A 113 7.17 -3.17 20.74
N ASN A 114 8.12 -2.55 20.02
CA ASN A 114 9.53 -2.61 20.40
C ASN A 114 10.02 -1.49 21.33
N PHE A 115 9.19 -1.04 22.27
CA PHE A 115 9.57 -0.01 23.26
C PHE A 115 10.71 -0.41 24.20
N LYS A 116 10.94 -1.71 24.41
CA LYS A 116 11.94 -2.25 25.34
C LYS A 116 13.33 -2.41 24.71
N HIS A 117 13.44 -2.36 23.38
CA HIS A 117 14.71 -2.51 22.69
C HIS A 117 15.53 -1.22 22.68
N ASP A 118 16.84 -1.38 22.43
CA ASP A 118 17.74 -0.24 22.30
C ASP A 118 17.22 0.79 21.29
N LYS A 119 17.28 2.07 21.68
CA LYS A 119 16.80 3.18 20.88
C LYS A 119 17.45 3.20 19.49
N LYS A 120 18.77 2.97 19.43
CA LYS A 120 19.51 3.00 18.15
C LYS A 120 19.01 1.92 17.21
N PHE A 121 18.89 0.68 17.71
CA PHE A 121 18.38 -0.44 16.91
C PHE A 121 17.01 -0.11 16.31
N ARG A 122 16.08 0.39 17.12
CA ARG A 122 14.73 0.74 16.67
C ARG A 122 14.74 1.82 15.59
N LEU A 123 15.55 2.88 15.76
CA LEU A 123 15.61 3.96 14.79
C LEU A 123 16.29 3.55 13.48
N TYR A 124 17.36 2.75 13.53
CA TYR A 124 17.98 2.22 12.32
C TYR A 124 17.05 1.28 11.55
N THR A 125 16.31 0.41 12.26
CA THR A 125 15.30 -0.45 11.63
C THR A 125 14.21 0.37 10.94
N LEU A 126 13.72 1.43 11.59
CA LEU A 126 12.71 2.34 11.01
C LEU A 126 13.25 3.05 9.75
N ILE A 127 14.48 3.54 9.80
CA ILE A 127 15.13 4.19 8.65
C ILE A 127 15.22 3.21 7.49
N PHE A 128 15.69 1.99 7.73
CA PHE A 128 15.85 0.98 6.69
C PHE A 128 14.50 0.56 6.09
N GLN A 129 13.50 0.28 6.93
CA GLN A 129 12.15 -0.05 6.46
C GLN A 129 11.53 1.06 5.62
N ASN A 130 11.63 2.32 6.06
CA ASN A 130 11.09 3.44 5.29
C ASN A 130 11.86 3.70 4.01
N PHE A 131 13.16 3.40 3.96
CA PHE A 131 13.94 3.46 2.73
C PHE A 131 13.45 2.44 1.70
N LEU A 132 13.16 1.19 2.14
CA LEU A 132 12.55 0.18 1.28
C LEU A 132 11.15 0.59 0.79
N ILE A 133 10.31 1.12 1.69
CA ILE A 133 8.97 1.60 1.35
C ILE A 133 9.04 2.70 0.29
N ILE A 134 9.98 3.65 0.40
CA ILE A 134 10.21 4.69 -0.61
C ILE A 134 10.57 4.07 -1.96
N GLY A 135 11.50 3.12 -1.99
CA GLY A 135 11.91 2.45 -3.23
C GLY A 135 10.74 1.78 -3.93
N PHE A 136 9.93 1.02 -3.20
CA PHE A 136 8.74 0.36 -3.75
C PHE A 136 7.64 1.34 -4.14
N LEU A 137 7.41 2.42 -3.39
CA LEU A 137 6.43 3.45 -3.75
C LEU A 137 6.84 4.20 -5.02
N ILE A 138 8.11 4.54 -5.19
CA ILE A 138 8.62 5.16 -6.41
C ILE A 138 8.41 4.20 -7.59
N PHE A 139 8.79 2.93 -7.43
CA PHE A 139 8.58 1.91 -8.46
C PHE A 139 7.10 1.78 -8.82
N LEU A 140 6.21 1.68 -7.80
CA LEU A 140 4.76 1.58 -8.01
C LEU A 140 4.22 2.80 -8.77
N LEU A 141 4.59 4.01 -8.37
CA LEU A 141 4.06 5.25 -8.96
C LEU A 141 4.55 5.49 -10.39
N LEU A 142 5.80 5.09 -10.71
CA LEU A 142 6.41 5.38 -12.00
C LEU A 142 6.18 4.28 -13.05
N THR A 143 6.14 3.01 -12.64
CA THR A 143 6.11 1.87 -13.57
C THR A 143 4.85 1.01 -13.48
N SER A 144 4.19 0.96 -12.33
CA SER A 144 3.13 -0.02 -12.06
C SER A 144 1.98 0.62 -11.28
N ASN A 145 1.52 1.80 -11.71
CA ASN A 145 0.54 2.57 -10.97
C ASN A 145 -0.87 1.96 -11.07
N PRO A 146 -1.43 1.40 -9.97
CA PRO A 146 -2.73 0.77 -9.97
C PRO A 146 -3.90 1.74 -10.19
N PHE A 147 -3.64 3.06 -10.10
CA PHE A 147 -4.61 4.12 -10.28
C PHE A 147 -4.52 4.81 -11.64
N SER A 148 -3.77 4.26 -12.59
CA SER A 148 -3.71 4.77 -13.98
C SER A 148 -5.09 4.74 -14.61
N SER A 149 -5.45 5.85 -15.27
CA SER A 149 -6.77 6.03 -15.90
C SER A 149 -6.71 5.75 -17.39
N ILE A 150 -7.82 5.25 -17.96
CA ILE A 150 -8.00 5.05 -19.40
C ILE A 150 -9.14 5.93 -19.93
N PHE A 151 -8.97 6.46 -21.12
CA PHE A 151 -10.00 7.21 -21.85
C PHE A 151 -9.97 6.85 -23.35
N PRO A 152 -11.09 6.57 -24.02
CA PRO A 152 -12.46 6.57 -23.48
C PRO A 152 -12.70 5.42 -22.50
N ILE A 153 -13.63 5.62 -21.55
CA ILE A 153 -13.93 4.62 -20.51
C ILE A 153 -14.62 3.42 -21.17
N PRO A 154 -14.07 2.19 -21.04
CA PRO A 154 -14.68 0.99 -21.57
C PRO A 154 -16.01 0.66 -20.88
N ALA A 155 -16.97 0.12 -21.62
CA ALA A 155 -18.27 -0.28 -21.08
C ALA A 155 -18.18 -1.52 -20.17
N GLN A 156 -17.20 -2.39 -20.41
CA GLN A 156 -16.98 -3.64 -19.64
C GLN A 156 -15.49 -3.91 -19.49
N GLY A 157 -15.13 -4.63 -18.42
CA GLY A 157 -13.76 -5.09 -18.21
C GLY A 157 -13.47 -6.43 -18.89
N LEU A 158 -12.18 -6.73 -19.09
CA LEU A 158 -11.68 -7.95 -19.75
C LEU A 158 -11.86 -9.22 -18.91
N GLY A 159 -11.93 -9.05 -17.57
CA GLY A 159 -12.13 -10.14 -16.65
C GLY A 159 -10.86 -10.61 -15.93
N LEU A 160 -11.06 -11.21 -14.75
CA LEU A 160 -9.98 -11.80 -13.97
C LEU A 160 -9.47 -13.09 -14.64
N ASN A 161 -8.17 -13.33 -14.56
CA ASN A 161 -7.56 -14.58 -15.01
C ASN A 161 -8.32 -15.80 -14.45
N PRO A 162 -8.76 -16.77 -15.27
CA PRO A 162 -9.51 -17.94 -14.82
C PRO A 162 -8.84 -18.71 -13.68
N VAL A 163 -7.51 -18.80 -13.67
CA VAL A 163 -6.73 -19.46 -12.62
C VAL A 163 -6.96 -18.80 -11.25
N LEU A 164 -7.16 -17.49 -11.20
CA LEU A 164 -7.40 -16.74 -9.95
C LEU A 164 -8.87 -16.79 -9.48
N GLN A 165 -9.72 -17.53 -10.19
CA GLN A 165 -11.13 -17.75 -9.80
C GLN A 165 -11.29 -18.98 -8.89
N ASP A 166 -10.20 -19.60 -8.45
CA ASP A 166 -10.17 -20.57 -7.37
C ASP A 166 -10.07 -19.85 -6.02
N PRO A 167 -10.94 -20.16 -5.02
CA PRO A 167 -10.91 -19.48 -3.72
C PRO A 167 -9.59 -19.63 -2.96
N ALA A 168 -8.91 -20.75 -3.07
CA ALA A 168 -7.62 -20.97 -2.42
C ALA A 168 -6.54 -20.09 -3.04
N LEU A 169 -6.51 -19.99 -4.38
CA LEU A 169 -5.59 -19.13 -5.10
C LEU A 169 -5.90 -17.64 -4.91
N ALA A 170 -7.16 -17.28 -4.70
CA ALA A 170 -7.55 -15.90 -4.39
C ALA A 170 -7.01 -15.44 -3.02
N ILE A 171 -6.94 -16.32 -2.01
CA ILE A 171 -6.49 -16.01 -0.65
C ILE A 171 -4.95 -16.18 -0.50
N HIS A 172 -4.33 -16.98 -1.35
CA HIS A 172 -2.90 -17.32 -1.25
C HIS A 172 -1.97 -16.09 -1.25
N PRO A 173 -2.09 -15.08 -2.15
CA PRO A 173 -1.16 -13.95 -2.18
C PRO A 173 -1.15 -13.11 -0.89
N PRO A 174 -2.27 -12.72 -0.26
CA PRO A 174 -2.25 -12.04 1.02
C PRO A 174 -1.54 -12.82 2.12
N LEU A 175 -1.76 -14.13 2.21
CA LEU A 175 -1.10 -14.98 3.20
C LEU A 175 0.41 -15.08 2.96
N LEU A 176 0.83 -15.19 1.70
CA LEU A 176 2.23 -15.23 1.30
C LEU A 176 2.96 -13.95 1.71
N TYR A 177 2.38 -12.78 1.44
CA TYR A 177 3.00 -11.49 1.77
C TYR A 177 3.08 -11.22 3.28
N VAL A 178 2.17 -11.78 4.08
CA VAL A 178 2.26 -11.70 5.55
C VAL A 178 3.35 -12.63 6.09
N GLY A 179 3.65 -13.72 5.38
CA GLY A 179 4.67 -14.70 5.77
C GLY A 179 6.12 -14.30 5.43
N PHE A 180 6.30 -13.32 4.56
CA PHE A 180 7.62 -12.73 4.24
C PHE A 180 7.97 -11.63 5.23
#